data_614e40ce697713652e9033c1912db424
#
_entry.id   614e40ce697713652e9033c1912db424
#
_cell.length_a   1.000
_cell.length_b   1.000
_cell.length_c   1.000
_cell.angle_alpha   90.00
_cell.angle_beta   90.00
_cell.angle_gamma   90.00
#
_symmetry.space_group_name_H-M   'P 1'
#
loop_
_entity.id
_entity.type
_entity.pdbx_description
1 polymer ?
#
loop_
_entity_poly.entity_id
_entity_poly.type
_entity_poly.pdbx_seq_one_letter_code
_entity_poly.pdbx_strand_id
1 'polypeptide(L)'
;MNKLFSREVKIGASVLVALLALVFGINYLKGVNIFKAANYYYASYTNVAGLAQSAPVTLNGYKVGLVRDVAYEYDNPGHVRVELSLDRQLRLPEGTAAAIVTDMLGTSTIELRMGTSPNYIEVGQKLQAIEGSGLMDKVSTELMPTIIQIAPHIDSLVVALTAIAADPALQSSVKRLDVIMANLEKSTTQLDRAMGAMPSIM
;
A
#
# COMPACT_ATOMS: atom_id res chain seq x y z
N MET A 1 -18.12 -50.47 44.84
CA MET A 1 -18.50 -49.69 43.66
C MET A 1 -17.67 -48.41 43.62
N ASN A 2 -16.77 -48.39 42.71
CA ASN A 2 -15.99 -47.34 42.06
C ASN A 2 -15.61 -46.06 42.82
N LYS A 3 -14.55 -46.16 43.64
CA LYS A 3 -13.72 -45.02 44.05
C LYS A 3 -12.54 -44.81 43.06
N LEU A 4 -12.80 -44.91 41.77
CA LEU A 4 -11.73 -44.81 40.76
C LEU A 4 -11.27 -43.37 40.44
N PHE A 5 -11.93 -42.36 41.02
CA PHE A 5 -11.47 -40.95 40.81
C PHE A 5 -11.43 -40.24 42.17
N SER A 6 -10.26 -40.22 42.77
CA SER A 6 -9.99 -39.31 43.89
C SER A 6 -10.17 -37.85 43.45
N ARG A 7 -10.38 -36.92 44.40
CA ARG A 7 -10.56 -35.49 44.06
C ARG A 7 -9.35 -34.93 43.29
N GLU A 8 -8.18 -35.43 43.60
CA GLU A 8 -6.91 -35.04 42.97
C GLU A 8 -6.86 -35.46 41.49
N VAL A 9 -7.35 -36.69 41.17
CA VAL A 9 -7.42 -37.16 39.78
C VAL A 9 -8.41 -36.36 38.95
N LYS A 10 -9.54 -35.94 39.52
CA LYS A 10 -10.51 -35.09 38.83
C LYS A 10 -9.93 -33.71 38.54
N ILE A 11 -9.23 -33.12 39.51
CA ILE A 11 -8.54 -31.81 39.31
C ILE A 11 -7.45 -31.97 38.28
N GLY A 12 -6.59 -32.97 38.34
CA GLY A 12 -5.56 -33.22 37.35
C GLY A 12 -6.12 -33.42 35.94
N ALA A 13 -7.17 -34.17 35.80
CA ALA A 13 -7.85 -34.40 34.53
C ALA A 13 -8.46 -33.07 33.97
N SER A 14 -9.08 -32.24 34.81
CA SER A 14 -9.64 -30.97 34.38
C SER A 14 -8.57 -29.98 33.92
N VAL A 15 -7.40 -29.92 34.58
CA VAL A 15 -6.26 -29.11 34.18
C VAL A 15 -5.70 -29.60 32.83
N LEU A 16 -5.62 -30.93 32.63
CA LEU A 16 -5.13 -31.49 31.38
C LEU A 16 -6.07 -31.17 30.21
N VAL A 17 -7.38 -31.29 30.41
CA VAL A 17 -8.38 -30.90 29.43
C VAL A 17 -8.31 -29.39 29.12
N ALA A 18 -8.14 -28.54 30.14
CA ALA A 18 -8.01 -27.11 29.95
C ALA A 18 -6.76 -26.75 29.14
N LEU A 19 -5.63 -27.42 29.40
CA LEU A 19 -4.38 -27.25 28.64
C LEU A 19 -4.55 -27.69 27.18
N LEU A 20 -5.19 -28.82 26.93
CA LEU A 20 -5.50 -29.28 25.58
C LEU A 20 -6.40 -28.27 24.85
N ALA A 21 -7.47 -27.82 25.51
CA ALA A 21 -8.38 -26.81 24.95
C ALA A 21 -7.65 -25.49 24.64
N LEU A 22 -6.73 -25.08 25.48
CA LEU A 22 -5.90 -23.88 25.26
C LEU A 22 -5.00 -24.04 24.04
N VAL A 23 -4.30 -25.16 23.90
CA VAL A 23 -3.44 -25.45 22.74
C VAL A 23 -4.27 -25.51 21.45
N PHE A 24 -5.42 -26.18 21.46
CA PHE A 24 -6.32 -26.20 20.32
C PHE A 24 -6.87 -24.81 19.98
N GLY A 25 -7.24 -24.03 21.00
CA GLY A 25 -7.73 -22.66 20.83
C GLY A 25 -6.68 -21.74 20.20
N ILE A 26 -5.44 -21.79 20.66
CA ILE A 26 -4.34 -21.00 20.08
C ILE A 26 -4.09 -21.38 18.62
N ASN A 27 -4.07 -22.69 18.30
CA ASN A 27 -3.88 -23.14 16.93
C ASN A 27 -5.06 -22.75 16.02
N TYR A 28 -6.28 -22.77 16.55
CA TYR A 28 -7.48 -22.31 15.84
C TYR A 28 -7.42 -20.80 15.54
N LEU A 29 -7.00 -19.98 16.52
CA LEU A 29 -6.84 -18.53 16.35
C LEU A 29 -5.75 -18.15 15.34
N LYS A 30 -4.68 -18.95 15.25
CA LYS A 30 -3.63 -18.77 14.22
C LYS A 30 -4.14 -19.06 12.80
N GLY A 31 -5.39 -19.47 12.64
CA GLY A 31 -6.01 -19.78 11.33
C GLY A 31 -5.43 -21.02 10.66
N VAL A 32 -4.67 -21.83 11.39
CA VAL A 32 -4.18 -23.13 10.92
C VAL A 32 -5.33 -24.11 11.02
N ASN A 33 -6.05 -24.31 9.93
CA ASN A 33 -7.07 -25.36 9.84
C ASN A 33 -6.37 -26.72 9.74
N ILE A 34 -6.11 -27.35 10.89
CA ILE A 34 -5.45 -28.66 10.99
C ILE A 34 -6.28 -29.77 10.29
N PHE A 35 -7.57 -29.51 10.06
CA PHE A 35 -8.51 -30.48 9.48
C PHE A 35 -8.82 -30.25 8.00
N LYS A 36 -8.39 -29.14 7.39
CA LYS A 36 -8.55 -28.95 5.94
C LYS A 36 -7.33 -29.49 5.23
N ALA A 37 -7.53 -30.47 4.37
CA ALA A 37 -6.52 -30.90 3.43
C ALA A 37 -6.11 -29.69 2.56
N ALA A 38 -4.83 -29.37 2.58
CA ALA A 38 -4.28 -28.24 1.83
C ALA A 38 -3.33 -28.73 0.76
N ASN A 39 -3.27 -28.03 -0.35
CA ASN A 39 -2.24 -28.22 -1.35
C ASN A 39 -1.05 -27.33 -1.00
N TYR A 40 0.15 -27.90 -1.08
CA TYR A 40 1.38 -27.18 -0.77
C TYR A 40 2.09 -26.79 -2.06
N TYR A 41 2.56 -25.57 -2.12
CA TYR A 41 3.39 -25.02 -3.18
C TYR A 41 4.53 -24.24 -2.54
N TYR A 42 5.58 -23.96 -3.29
CA TYR A 42 6.64 -23.13 -2.75
C TYR A 42 7.09 -22.08 -3.78
N ALA A 43 7.64 -20.99 -3.29
CA ALA A 43 8.27 -19.97 -4.10
C ALA A 43 9.59 -19.56 -3.44
N SER A 44 10.57 -19.14 -4.23
CA SER A 44 11.90 -18.77 -3.75
C SER A 44 12.13 -17.30 -4.08
N TYR A 45 12.45 -16.50 -3.07
CA TYR A 45 12.61 -15.05 -3.15
C TYR A 45 14.02 -14.66 -2.70
N THR A 46 14.56 -13.57 -3.21
CA THR A 46 15.80 -12.97 -2.68
C THR A 46 15.50 -12.08 -1.48
N ASN A 47 14.30 -11.52 -1.39
CA ASN A 47 13.86 -10.71 -0.28
C ASN A 47 12.41 -11.05 0.07
N VAL A 48 12.15 -11.41 1.31
CA VAL A 48 10.80 -11.73 1.80
C VAL A 48 10.12 -10.54 2.50
N ALA A 49 10.78 -9.39 2.61
CA ALA A 49 10.24 -8.13 3.12
C ALA A 49 9.47 -8.27 4.45
N GLY A 50 9.97 -9.08 5.38
CA GLY A 50 9.32 -9.32 6.68
C GLY A 50 8.06 -10.19 6.63
N LEU A 51 7.89 -11.00 5.58
CA LEU A 51 6.80 -11.96 5.48
C LEU A 51 6.81 -12.94 6.66
N ALA A 52 5.74 -12.97 7.41
CA ALA A 52 5.61 -13.84 8.58
C ALA A 52 5.01 -15.21 8.24
N GLN A 53 5.31 -16.23 9.05
CA GLN A 53 4.52 -17.45 9.06
C GLN A 53 3.06 -17.12 9.39
N SER A 54 2.13 -17.86 8.82
CA SER A 54 0.67 -17.62 8.89
C SER A 54 0.19 -16.34 8.19
N ALA A 55 1.05 -15.61 7.48
CA ALA A 55 0.63 -14.49 6.62
C ALA A 55 -0.42 -15.00 5.61
N PRO A 56 -1.44 -14.21 5.31
CA PRO A 56 -2.48 -14.62 4.38
C PRO A 56 -1.96 -14.72 2.95
N VAL A 57 -2.42 -15.74 2.23
CA VAL A 57 -2.29 -15.84 0.78
C VAL A 57 -3.64 -15.49 0.18
N THR A 58 -3.64 -14.50 -0.70
CA THR A 58 -4.85 -13.96 -1.32
C THR A 58 -4.85 -14.13 -2.83
N LEU A 59 -6.03 -14.18 -3.41
CA LEU A 59 -6.29 -14.13 -4.84
C LEU A 59 -7.39 -13.09 -5.08
N ASN A 60 -7.08 -12.01 -5.78
CA ASN A 60 -8.02 -10.91 -5.98
C ASN A 60 -8.62 -10.39 -4.65
N GLY A 61 -7.83 -10.33 -3.59
CA GLY A 61 -8.26 -9.91 -2.26
C GLY A 61 -8.98 -11.00 -1.42
N TYR A 62 -9.37 -12.13 -2.01
CA TYR A 62 -9.97 -13.23 -1.26
C TYR A 62 -8.90 -14.16 -0.69
N LYS A 63 -8.99 -14.50 0.62
CA LYS A 63 -8.03 -15.37 1.29
C LYS A 63 -8.22 -16.82 0.83
N VAL A 64 -7.21 -17.36 0.14
CA VAL A 64 -7.17 -18.72 -0.41
C VAL A 64 -6.21 -19.64 0.32
N GLY A 65 -5.42 -19.11 1.26
CA GLY A 65 -4.45 -19.91 1.99
C GLY A 65 -3.65 -19.10 2.99
N LEU A 66 -2.54 -19.69 3.41
CA LEU A 66 -1.59 -19.14 4.38
C LEU A 66 -0.15 -19.48 3.98
N VAL A 67 0.78 -18.64 4.39
CA VAL A 67 2.20 -18.97 4.43
C VAL A 67 2.42 -20.01 5.53
N ARG A 68 2.90 -21.20 5.15
CA ARG A 68 3.16 -22.29 6.08
C ARG A 68 4.52 -22.15 6.75
N ASP A 69 5.55 -21.90 5.92
CA ASP A 69 6.93 -21.82 6.38
C ASP A 69 7.73 -20.82 5.55
N VAL A 70 8.74 -20.24 6.19
CA VAL A 70 9.71 -19.31 5.59
C VAL A 70 11.08 -19.76 6.05
N ALA A 71 11.88 -20.34 5.15
CA ALA A 71 13.18 -20.92 5.45
C ALA A 71 14.25 -20.42 4.47
N TYR A 72 15.45 -20.17 4.99
CA TYR A 72 16.59 -19.81 4.16
C TYR A 72 17.08 -21.03 3.37
N GLU A 73 17.34 -20.86 2.07
CA GLU A 73 17.86 -21.92 1.20
C GLU A 73 19.39 -21.99 1.29
N TYR A 74 19.90 -22.88 2.15
CA TYR A 74 21.35 -23.06 2.32
C TYR A 74 22.04 -23.62 1.05
N ASP A 75 21.31 -24.39 0.24
CA ASP A 75 21.81 -24.94 -1.04
C ASP A 75 21.81 -23.91 -2.17
N ASN A 76 21.07 -22.80 -2.00
CA ASN A 76 20.99 -21.68 -2.95
C ASN A 76 21.16 -20.36 -2.17
N PRO A 77 22.39 -19.98 -1.80
CA PRO A 77 22.63 -18.81 -0.95
C PRO A 77 22.04 -17.53 -1.56
N GLY A 78 21.45 -16.70 -0.69
CA GLY A 78 20.75 -15.48 -1.08
C GLY A 78 19.27 -15.67 -1.39
N HIS A 79 18.74 -16.88 -1.22
CA HIS A 79 17.32 -17.16 -1.45
C HIS A 79 16.63 -17.66 -0.19
N VAL A 80 15.36 -17.31 -0.08
CA VAL A 80 14.46 -17.71 1.00
C VAL A 80 13.29 -18.47 0.37
N ARG A 81 13.10 -19.70 0.81
CA ARG A 81 11.98 -20.55 0.38
C ARG A 81 10.77 -20.25 1.23
N VAL A 82 9.68 -19.94 0.58
CA VAL A 82 8.38 -19.72 1.20
C VAL A 82 7.45 -20.85 0.80
N GLU A 83 6.93 -21.60 1.77
CA GLU A 83 5.97 -22.67 1.56
C GLU A 83 4.55 -22.13 1.77
N LEU A 84 3.69 -22.35 0.79
CA LEU A 84 2.30 -21.89 0.76
C LEU A 84 1.37 -23.08 0.99
N SER A 85 0.44 -22.93 1.91
CA SER A 85 -0.65 -23.87 2.17
C SER A 85 -1.93 -23.27 1.58
N LEU A 86 -2.42 -23.82 0.48
CA LEU A 86 -3.58 -23.31 -0.26
C LEU A 86 -4.78 -24.24 -0.11
N ASP A 87 -5.98 -23.71 -0.30
CA ASP A 87 -7.21 -24.50 -0.33
C ASP A 87 -7.11 -25.58 -1.41
N ARG A 88 -7.50 -26.81 -1.06
CA ARG A 88 -7.40 -27.97 -1.94
C ARG A 88 -8.21 -27.83 -3.22
N GLN A 89 -9.28 -27.03 -3.20
CA GLN A 89 -10.14 -26.81 -4.35
C GLN A 89 -9.48 -25.85 -5.37
N LEU A 90 -8.47 -25.07 -4.94
CA LEU A 90 -7.78 -24.13 -5.80
C LEU A 90 -6.80 -24.88 -6.72
N ARG A 91 -7.03 -24.79 -8.01
CA ARG A 91 -6.12 -25.27 -9.05
C ARG A 91 -5.37 -24.09 -9.65
N LEU A 92 -4.06 -24.18 -9.69
CA LEU A 92 -3.21 -23.10 -10.19
C LEU A 92 -2.80 -23.39 -11.65
N PRO A 93 -3.22 -22.56 -12.62
CA PRO A 93 -2.71 -22.66 -13.99
C PRO A 93 -1.19 -22.44 -14.04
N GLU A 94 -0.51 -23.06 -15.01
CA GLU A 94 0.90 -22.77 -15.27
C GLU A 94 1.09 -21.28 -15.58
N GLY A 95 2.20 -20.72 -15.10
CA GLY A 95 2.45 -19.28 -15.14
C GLY A 95 1.83 -18.50 -13.99
N THR A 96 1.17 -19.18 -13.02
CA THR A 96 0.75 -18.53 -11.78
C THR A 96 1.96 -18.09 -10.99
N ALA A 97 1.95 -16.83 -10.56
CA ALA A 97 3.00 -16.23 -9.78
C ALA A 97 2.52 -15.88 -8.35
N ALA A 98 3.42 -16.03 -7.41
CA ALA A 98 3.22 -15.61 -6.02
C ALA A 98 3.99 -14.30 -5.80
N ALA A 99 3.25 -13.20 -5.62
CA ALA A 99 3.82 -11.88 -5.38
C ALA A 99 3.78 -11.54 -3.89
N ILE A 100 4.90 -11.07 -3.34
CA ILE A 100 4.89 -10.46 -2.00
C ILE A 100 4.34 -9.04 -2.15
N VAL A 101 3.35 -8.70 -1.35
CA VAL A 101 2.76 -7.34 -1.28
C VAL A 101 2.91 -6.85 0.14
N THR A 102 3.56 -5.69 0.30
CA THR A 102 3.72 -5.05 1.60
C THR A 102 2.81 -3.82 1.66
N ASP A 103 2.00 -3.74 2.70
CA ASP A 103 1.12 -2.60 2.95
C ASP A 103 1.89 -1.38 3.50
N MET A 104 1.19 -0.27 3.72
CA MET A 104 1.77 0.97 4.26
C MET A 104 2.30 0.83 5.70
N LEU A 105 1.83 -0.17 6.43
CA LEU A 105 2.23 -0.45 7.81
C LEU A 105 3.40 -1.44 7.89
N GLY A 106 3.90 -1.90 6.74
CA GLY A 106 5.00 -2.86 6.66
C GLY A 106 4.56 -4.32 6.80
N THR A 107 3.26 -4.61 6.76
CA THR A 107 2.76 -5.99 6.80
C THR A 107 2.86 -6.61 5.42
N SER A 108 3.57 -7.74 5.32
CA SER A 108 3.75 -8.46 4.06
C SER A 108 2.77 -9.63 3.96
N THR A 109 2.18 -9.79 2.79
CA THR A 109 1.25 -10.85 2.43
C THR A 109 1.61 -11.42 1.07
N ILE A 110 1.08 -12.59 0.72
CA ILE A 110 1.24 -13.15 -0.63
C ILE A 110 -0.03 -12.90 -1.43
N GLU A 111 0.12 -12.34 -2.60
CA GLU A 111 -0.92 -12.23 -3.62
C GLU A 111 -0.62 -13.19 -4.78
N LEU A 112 -1.56 -14.09 -5.07
CA LEU A 112 -1.45 -14.97 -6.22
C LEU A 112 -1.93 -14.25 -7.47
N ARG A 113 -1.12 -14.27 -8.52
CA ARG A 113 -1.47 -13.80 -9.87
C ARG A 113 -1.62 -15.01 -10.75
N MET A 114 -2.86 -15.29 -11.14
CA MET A 114 -3.18 -16.50 -11.92
C MET A 114 -2.55 -16.44 -13.30
N GLY A 115 -1.96 -17.56 -13.72
CA GLY A 115 -1.54 -17.76 -15.08
C GLY A 115 -2.73 -17.93 -16.03
N THR A 116 -2.46 -17.87 -17.33
CA THR A 116 -3.47 -18.03 -18.40
C THR A 116 -3.37 -19.36 -19.13
N SER A 117 -2.46 -20.24 -18.71
CA SER A 117 -2.26 -21.57 -19.33
C SER A 117 -3.47 -22.48 -19.10
N PRO A 118 -3.82 -23.33 -20.08
CA PRO A 118 -4.82 -24.39 -19.88
C PRO A 118 -4.33 -25.52 -18.97
N ASN A 119 -3.01 -25.65 -18.76
CA ASN A 119 -2.40 -26.65 -17.91
C ASN A 119 -2.34 -26.15 -16.46
N TYR A 120 -2.30 -27.08 -15.51
CA TYR A 120 -2.24 -26.77 -14.08
C TYR A 120 -0.90 -27.22 -13.48
N ILE A 121 -0.44 -26.44 -12.51
CA ILE A 121 0.76 -26.75 -11.72
C ILE A 121 0.44 -27.91 -10.78
N GLU A 122 1.31 -28.92 -10.75
CA GLU A 122 1.17 -30.03 -9.81
C GLU A 122 1.43 -29.58 -8.36
N VAL A 123 0.74 -30.24 -7.42
CA VAL A 123 0.95 -29.97 -6.00
C VAL A 123 2.41 -30.28 -5.62
N GLY A 124 3.03 -29.39 -4.88
CA GLY A 124 4.43 -29.51 -4.48
C GLY A 124 5.43 -28.88 -5.44
N GLN A 125 4.96 -28.31 -6.55
CA GLN A 125 5.85 -27.62 -7.48
C GLN A 125 6.12 -26.15 -7.08
N LYS A 126 7.17 -25.59 -7.69
CA LYS A 126 7.62 -24.22 -7.51
C LYS A 126 6.74 -23.26 -8.31
N LEU A 127 6.23 -22.23 -7.65
CA LEU A 127 5.57 -21.09 -8.29
C LEU A 127 6.61 -20.05 -8.72
N GLN A 128 6.25 -19.25 -9.71
CA GLN A 128 7.04 -18.08 -10.05
C GLN A 128 6.96 -17.08 -8.90
N ALA A 129 8.10 -16.66 -8.37
CA ALA A 129 8.20 -15.63 -7.36
C ALA A 129 8.22 -14.25 -8.03
N ILE A 130 7.38 -13.34 -7.54
CA ILE A 130 7.47 -11.92 -7.85
C ILE A 130 7.82 -11.22 -6.55
N GLU A 131 9.00 -10.62 -6.53
CA GLU A 131 9.41 -9.82 -5.38
C GLU A 131 8.51 -8.60 -5.28
N GLY A 132 8.02 -8.35 -4.07
CA GLY A 132 7.09 -7.27 -3.84
C GLY A 132 7.80 -5.93 -3.98
N SER A 133 7.41 -5.18 -4.97
CA SER A 133 7.60 -3.74 -4.90
C SER A 133 6.63 -3.21 -3.84
N GLY A 134 7.14 -2.90 -2.65
CA GLY A 134 6.39 -2.13 -1.66
C GLY A 134 5.92 -0.80 -2.27
N LEU A 135 4.96 -0.14 -1.66
CA LEU A 135 4.54 1.21 -2.09
C LEU A 135 5.74 2.15 -2.23
N MET A 136 6.75 2.00 -1.35
CA MET A 136 7.99 2.78 -1.43
C MET A 136 8.82 2.49 -2.68
N ASP A 137 8.86 1.25 -3.14
CA ASP A 137 9.55 0.92 -4.40
C ASP A 137 8.81 1.48 -5.60
N LYS A 138 7.48 1.45 -5.61
CA LYS A 138 6.67 2.12 -6.63
C LYS A 138 6.85 3.62 -6.62
N VAL A 139 6.88 4.24 -5.45
CA VAL A 139 7.19 5.67 -5.30
C VAL A 139 8.59 5.97 -5.85
N SER A 140 9.58 5.15 -5.51
CA SER A 140 10.96 5.36 -5.95
C SER A 140 11.15 5.12 -7.45
N THR A 141 10.50 4.11 -8.02
CA THR A 141 10.70 3.74 -9.43
C THR A 141 9.80 4.48 -10.40
N GLU A 142 8.59 4.84 -9.99
CA GLU A 142 7.61 5.47 -10.88
C GLU A 142 7.46 6.97 -10.64
N LEU A 143 7.48 7.43 -9.38
CA LEU A 143 7.27 8.84 -9.06
C LEU A 143 8.57 9.66 -9.00
N MET A 144 9.68 9.09 -8.50
CA MET A 144 10.94 9.83 -8.44
C MET A 144 11.45 10.29 -9.82
N PRO A 145 11.43 9.49 -10.88
CA PRO A 145 11.80 9.97 -12.21
C PRO A 145 10.92 11.12 -12.69
N THR A 146 9.61 11.05 -12.40
CA THR A 146 8.66 12.11 -12.77
C THR A 146 8.94 13.41 -12.01
N ILE A 147 9.25 13.32 -10.72
CA ILE A 147 9.60 14.48 -9.88
C ILE A 147 10.91 15.13 -10.40
N ILE A 148 11.91 14.32 -10.74
CA ILE A 148 13.18 14.82 -11.29
C ILE A 148 12.97 15.51 -12.64
N GLN A 149 12.04 15.03 -13.47
CA GLN A 149 11.71 15.68 -14.75
C GLN A 149 10.95 17.00 -14.57
N ILE A 150 10.19 17.18 -13.51
CA ILE A 150 9.43 18.39 -13.22
C ILE A 150 10.35 19.50 -12.65
N ALA A 151 11.40 19.15 -11.91
CA ALA A 151 12.28 20.12 -11.27
C ALA A 151 12.83 21.21 -12.23
N PRO A 152 13.34 20.90 -13.45
CA PRO A 152 13.79 21.92 -14.39
C PRO A 152 12.67 22.86 -14.90
N HIS A 153 11.43 22.35 -14.93
CA HIS A 153 10.29 23.18 -15.34
C HIS A 153 9.90 24.21 -14.27
N ILE A 154 10.08 23.86 -13.00
CA ILE A 154 9.88 24.80 -11.89
C ILE A 154 10.92 25.92 -11.95
N ASP A 155 12.18 25.59 -12.18
CA ASP A 155 13.24 26.61 -12.35
C ASP A 155 12.94 27.53 -13.52
N SER A 156 12.49 26.97 -14.64
CA SER A 156 12.10 27.75 -15.82
C SER A 156 10.91 28.67 -15.53
N LEU A 157 9.95 28.23 -14.76
CA LEU A 157 8.81 29.02 -14.32
C LEU A 157 9.24 30.18 -13.40
N VAL A 158 10.14 29.91 -12.45
CA VAL A 158 10.69 30.95 -11.55
C VAL A 158 11.44 31.97 -12.33
N VAL A 159 12.29 31.58 -13.29
CA VAL A 159 13.03 32.49 -14.17
C VAL A 159 12.05 33.32 -15.02
N ALA A 160 11.04 32.71 -15.61
CA ALA A 160 10.04 33.42 -16.41
C ALA A 160 9.24 34.43 -15.57
N LEU A 161 8.82 34.06 -14.36
CA LEU A 161 8.10 34.93 -13.42
C LEU A 161 9.01 36.12 -13.00
N THR A 162 10.29 35.84 -12.74
CA THR A 162 11.26 36.88 -12.39
C THR A 162 11.48 37.84 -13.57
N ALA A 163 11.59 37.32 -14.80
CA ALA A 163 11.72 38.14 -16.01
C ALA A 163 10.46 39.01 -16.24
N ILE A 164 9.27 38.45 -16.06
CA ILE A 164 8.00 39.20 -16.14
C ILE A 164 7.94 40.31 -15.07
N ALA A 165 8.30 39.98 -13.83
CA ALA A 165 8.33 40.98 -12.74
C ALA A 165 9.35 42.09 -12.94
N ALA A 166 10.45 41.77 -13.61
CA ALA A 166 11.51 42.77 -13.96
C ALA A 166 11.24 43.53 -15.25
N ASP A 167 10.17 43.18 -16.01
CA ASP A 167 9.88 43.83 -17.30
C ASP A 167 9.53 45.33 -17.09
N PRO A 168 10.30 46.25 -17.71
CA PRO A 168 10.02 47.67 -17.61
C PRO A 168 8.63 48.06 -18.15
N ALA A 169 8.08 47.30 -19.09
CA ALA A 169 6.75 47.54 -19.63
C ALA A 169 5.64 47.29 -18.59
N LEU A 170 5.79 46.21 -17.79
CA LEU A 170 4.89 45.93 -16.66
C LEU A 170 4.98 47.00 -15.58
N GLN A 171 6.20 47.37 -15.19
CA GLN A 171 6.41 48.45 -14.21
C GLN A 171 5.83 49.79 -14.70
N SER A 172 5.98 50.10 -16.00
CA SER A 172 5.38 51.30 -16.58
C SER A 172 3.87 51.25 -16.65
N SER A 173 3.29 50.07 -16.88
CA SER A 173 1.84 49.81 -16.88
C SER A 173 1.24 49.99 -15.49
N VAL A 174 1.88 49.46 -14.45
CA VAL A 174 1.47 49.68 -13.06
C VAL A 174 1.51 51.16 -12.71
N LYS A 175 2.58 51.89 -13.05
CA LYS A 175 2.64 53.34 -12.83
C LYS A 175 1.56 54.12 -13.58
N ARG A 176 1.18 53.66 -14.80
CA ARG A 176 0.06 54.28 -15.54
C ARG A 176 -1.27 54.06 -14.87
N LEU A 177 -1.50 52.88 -14.26
CA LEU A 177 -2.68 52.62 -13.45
C LEU A 177 -2.77 53.54 -12.25
N ASP A 178 -1.68 53.84 -11.56
CA ASP A 178 -1.63 54.81 -10.47
C ASP A 178 -2.07 56.22 -10.95
N VAL A 179 -1.56 56.63 -12.12
CA VAL A 179 -1.94 57.92 -12.72
C VAL A 179 -3.43 57.93 -13.13
N ILE A 180 -3.93 56.85 -13.68
CA ILE A 180 -5.37 56.71 -14.04
C ILE A 180 -6.25 56.78 -12.78
N MET A 181 -5.87 56.09 -11.72
CA MET A 181 -6.59 56.13 -10.45
C MET A 181 -6.59 57.54 -9.85
N ALA A 182 -5.46 58.24 -9.85
CA ALA A 182 -5.36 59.61 -9.37
C ALA A 182 -6.21 60.61 -10.19
N ASN A 183 -6.27 60.42 -11.54
CA ASN A 183 -7.13 61.21 -12.40
C ASN A 183 -8.63 60.92 -12.19
N LEU A 184 -8.98 59.65 -11.95
CA LEU A 184 -10.37 59.21 -11.63
C LEU A 184 -10.82 59.88 -10.33
N GLU A 185 -10.00 59.86 -9.28
CA GLU A 185 -10.26 60.49 -7.99
C GLU A 185 -10.49 62.01 -8.14
N LYS A 186 -9.63 62.70 -8.93
CA LYS A 186 -9.83 64.12 -9.21
C LYS A 186 -11.12 64.36 -9.97
N SER A 187 -11.44 63.54 -10.96
CA SER A 187 -12.68 63.68 -11.73
C SER A 187 -13.91 63.46 -10.89
N THR A 188 -13.87 62.48 -9.98
CA THR A 188 -14.97 62.22 -9.04
C THR A 188 -15.17 63.38 -8.06
N THR A 189 -14.06 63.93 -7.57
CA THR A 189 -14.11 65.09 -6.68
C THR A 189 -14.63 66.35 -7.39
N GLN A 190 -14.30 66.53 -8.66
CA GLN A 190 -14.85 67.66 -9.47
C GLN A 190 -16.34 67.44 -9.75
N LEU A 191 -16.76 66.22 -10.02
CA LEU A 191 -18.19 65.88 -10.21
C LEU A 191 -18.97 66.16 -8.95
N ASP A 192 -18.49 65.74 -7.76
CA ASP A 192 -19.10 66.01 -6.47
C ASP A 192 -19.25 67.53 -6.20
N ARG A 193 -18.19 68.32 -6.51
CA ARG A 193 -18.27 69.78 -6.36
C ARG A 193 -19.27 70.37 -7.36
N ALA A 194 -19.32 69.91 -8.62
CA ALA A 194 -20.29 70.38 -9.59
C ALA A 194 -21.73 70.08 -9.21
N MET A 195 -21.97 68.85 -8.69
CA MET A 195 -23.30 68.45 -8.16
C MET A 195 -23.70 69.23 -6.90
N GLY A 196 -22.74 69.49 -6.00
CA GLY A 196 -22.99 70.31 -4.80
C GLY A 196 -23.20 71.81 -5.09
N ALA A 197 -22.73 72.29 -6.26
CA ALA A 197 -22.91 73.66 -6.72
C ALA A 197 -24.18 73.87 -7.56
N MET A 198 -24.92 72.81 -7.89
CA MET A 198 -26.23 72.98 -8.51
C MET A 198 -27.24 73.52 -7.49
N PRO A 199 -27.74 74.75 -7.66
CA PRO A 199 -28.79 75.25 -6.80
C PRO A 199 -30.03 74.37 -6.97
N SER A 200 -30.61 73.98 -5.87
CA SER A 200 -31.93 73.34 -5.86
C SER A 200 -32.93 74.24 -6.58
N ILE A 201 -33.17 73.93 -7.82
CA ILE A 201 -34.29 74.49 -8.58
C ILE A 201 -35.51 73.68 -8.17
N MET A 202 -36.21 74.13 -7.16
CA MET A 202 -37.61 73.90 -6.90
C MET A 202 -38.22 75.21 -6.50
#